data_8d86bceeced7bb33aa5e629a3c221e83
#
_entry.id   8d86bceeced7bb33aa5e629a3c221e83
#
_cell.length_a   1.000
_cell.length_b   1.000
_cell.length_c   1.000
_cell.angle_alpha   90.00
_cell.angle_beta   90.00
_cell.angle_gamma   90.00
#
_symmetry.space_group_name_H-M   'P 1'
#
loop_
_entity.id
_entity.type
_entity.pdbx_description
1 polymer ?
#
loop_
_entity_poly.entity_id
_entity_poly.type
_entity_poly.pdbx_seq_one_letter_code
_entity_poly.pdbx_strand_id
1 'polypeptide(L)'
;MNSIILAAGYATRLYPLTLDMAKPLLKVAGKPMIEWVLDNLANFPGVETIYVVTNDKFTSDFQRWADHYQFRQSQLTFKIINDGSKSDADKLGAIGDINFVITRENLSESDLLIVAGDNLFSQSLAGFVEYAKKTEATVAAYDVGDLEKIKRYGNITVDSDGVITRFEEKPEKPQSTLAAIALYYYSTEVISLVTTYLAAGNNPDQPGRFVQWLYTRKPVKTFLIKGKWLDIGSKETLEEADKIFRKLAVK
;
A
#
# COMPACT_ATOMS: atom_id res chain seq x y z
N MET A 1 2.66 5.54 -16.19
CA MET A 1 2.47 5.47 -14.73
C MET A 1 3.06 4.17 -14.22
N ASN A 2 3.74 4.20 -13.08
CA ASN A 2 4.34 3.03 -12.47
C ASN A 2 3.63 2.68 -11.15
N SER A 3 3.80 1.44 -10.66
CA SER A 3 3.25 1.02 -9.36
C SER A 3 4.36 0.56 -8.43
N ILE A 4 4.24 0.88 -7.14
CA ILE A 4 5.11 0.38 -6.06
C ILE A 4 4.28 -0.46 -5.10
N ILE A 5 4.67 -1.72 -4.90
CA ILE A 5 4.11 -2.59 -3.87
C ILE A 5 5.08 -2.59 -2.68
N LEU A 6 4.61 -2.11 -1.53
CA LEU A 6 5.38 -2.09 -0.29
C LEU A 6 5.37 -3.48 0.35
N ALA A 7 6.52 -4.12 0.43
CA ALA A 7 6.69 -5.49 0.91
C ALA A 7 7.95 -5.70 1.78
N ALA A 8 8.60 -4.61 2.26
CA ALA A 8 9.84 -4.65 3.01
C ALA A 8 9.68 -4.84 4.53
N GLY A 9 8.44 -4.87 5.04
CA GLY A 9 8.16 -5.03 6.47
C GLY A 9 8.50 -6.43 7.00
N TYR A 10 9.07 -6.49 8.22
CA TYR A 10 9.44 -7.74 8.90
C TYR A 10 8.27 -8.50 9.54
N ALA A 11 7.12 -7.84 9.71
CA ALA A 11 5.86 -8.43 10.19
C ALA A 11 5.99 -9.27 11.48
N THR A 12 6.76 -8.78 12.47
CA THR A 12 7.09 -9.49 13.73
C THR A 12 5.86 -9.93 14.53
N ARG A 13 4.75 -9.23 14.39
CA ARG A 13 3.47 -9.59 15.05
C ARG A 13 2.85 -10.90 14.54
N LEU A 14 3.27 -11.38 13.39
CA LEU A 14 2.83 -12.64 12.79
C LEU A 14 3.75 -13.83 13.06
N TYR A 15 4.78 -13.65 13.88
CA TYR A 15 5.66 -14.76 14.25
C TYR A 15 4.86 -15.92 14.88
N PRO A 16 5.22 -17.21 14.58
CA PRO A 16 6.37 -17.63 13.76
C PRO A 16 6.15 -17.66 12.23
N LEU A 17 4.95 -17.34 11.71
CA LEU A 17 4.60 -17.46 10.29
C LEU A 17 5.53 -16.65 9.36
N THR A 18 6.04 -15.53 9.86
CA THR A 18 6.89 -14.59 9.10
C THR A 18 8.36 -14.64 9.52
N LEU A 19 8.77 -15.71 10.25
CA LEU A 19 10.19 -15.93 10.51
C LEU A 19 10.97 -16.23 9.22
N ASP A 20 10.43 -17.11 8.38
CA ASP A 20 11.10 -17.61 7.19
C ASP A 20 10.33 -17.34 5.90
N MET A 21 9.28 -16.52 5.96
CA MET A 21 8.46 -16.14 4.81
C MET A 21 8.00 -14.70 4.91
N ALA A 22 8.18 -13.93 3.84
CA ALA A 22 7.67 -12.58 3.76
C ALA A 22 6.13 -12.56 3.90
N LYS A 23 5.59 -11.60 4.66
CA LYS A 23 4.14 -11.49 4.89
C LYS A 23 3.30 -11.49 3.60
N PRO A 24 3.66 -10.73 2.52
CA PRO A 24 2.89 -10.75 1.29
C PRO A 24 2.92 -12.08 0.52
N LEU A 25 3.84 -12.99 0.86
CA LEU A 25 3.90 -14.34 0.31
C LEU A 25 3.08 -15.37 1.10
N LEU A 26 2.54 -15.01 2.28
CA LEU A 26 1.59 -15.87 2.99
C LEU A 26 0.32 -16.07 2.16
N LYS A 27 -0.23 -17.29 2.22
CA LYS A 27 -1.38 -17.67 1.40
C LYS A 27 -2.72 -17.24 2.01
N VAL A 28 -3.58 -16.69 1.18
CA VAL A 28 -5.00 -16.43 1.44
C VAL A 28 -5.80 -17.08 0.32
N ALA A 29 -6.76 -17.92 0.66
CA ALA A 29 -7.55 -18.70 -0.31
C ALA A 29 -6.70 -19.49 -1.33
N GLY A 30 -5.56 -20.02 -0.86
CA GLY A 30 -4.69 -20.88 -1.67
C GLY A 30 -3.60 -20.18 -2.47
N LYS A 31 -3.61 -18.85 -2.61
CA LYS A 31 -2.56 -18.10 -3.32
C LYS A 31 -1.91 -17.01 -2.44
N PRO A 32 -0.65 -16.60 -2.70
CA PRO A 32 0.02 -15.52 -1.99
C PRO A 32 -0.80 -14.22 -1.96
N MET A 33 -0.76 -13.47 -0.85
CA MET A 33 -1.48 -12.19 -0.73
C MET A 33 -1.10 -11.19 -1.82
N ILE A 34 0.18 -11.13 -2.18
CA ILE A 34 0.66 -10.23 -3.23
C ILE A 34 -0.01 -10.50 -4.59
N GLU A 35 -0.41 -11.74 -4.88
CA GLU A 35 -1.11 -12.07 -6.14
C GLU A 35 -2.53 -11.52 -6.17
N TRP A 36 -3.21 -11.40 -5.02
CA TRP A 36 -4.50 -10.70 -4.93
C TRP A 36 -4.34 -9.20 -5.19
N VAL A 37 -3.23 -8.61 -4.70
CA VAL A 37 -2.90 -7.20 -4.99
C VAL A 37 -2.62 -7.03 -6.49
N LEU A 38 -1.82 -7.92 -7.08
CA LEU A 38 -1.47 -7.89 -8.50
C LEU A 38 -2.68 -8.08 -9.41
N ASP A 39 -3.60 -8.99 -9.06
CA ASP A 39 -4.84 -9.17 -9.83
C ASP A 39 -5.66 -7.88 -9.90
N ASN A 40 -5.65 -7.07 -8.83
CA ASN A 40 -6.27 -5.76 -8.85
C ASN A 40 -5.49 -4.76 -9.72
N LEU A 41 -4.15 -4.76 -9.63
CA LEU A 41 -3.28 -3.86 -10.39
C LEU A 41 -3.27 -4.17 -11.90
N ALA A 42 -3.38 -5.44 -12.27
CA ALA A 42 -3.40 -5.91 -13.66
C ALA A 42 -4.52 -5.32 -14.49
N ASN A 43 -5.61 -4.89 -13.85
CA ASN A 43 -6.77 -4.31 -14.51
C ASN A 43 -6.68 -2.77 -14.66
N PHE A 44 -5.54 -2.16 -14.27
CA PHE A 44 -5.39 -0.72 -14.34
C PHE A 44 -4.79 -0.28 -15.69
N PRO A 45 -5.54 0.46 -16.50
CA PRO A 45 -5.01 0.98 -17.75
C PRO A 45 -3.87 1.97 -17.52
N GLY A 46 -2.73 1.73 -18.18
CA GLY A 46 -1.57 2.62 -18.16
C GLY A 46 -0.59 2.40 -17.00
N VAL A 47 -0.68 1.32 -16.23
CA VAL A 47 0.43 0.82 -15.43
C VAL A 47 1.41 0.10 -16.36
N GLU A 48 2.69 0.48 -16.32
CA GLU A 48 3.75 -0.04 -17.19
C GLU A 48 4.67 -0.99 -16.45
N THR A 49 5.14 -0.57 -15.28
CA THR A 49 6.03 -1.35 -14.44
C THR A 49 5.51 -1.43 -13.02
N ILE A 50 5.59 -2.62 -12.43
CA ILE A 50 5.29 -2.88 -11.02
C ILE A 50 6.61 -3.17 -10.30
N TYR A 51 6.96 -2.32 -9.34
CA TYR A 51 8.11 -2.48 -8.46
C TYR A 51 7.64 -3.07 -7.13
N VAL A 52 8.19 -4.22 -6.74
CA VAL A 52 7.98 -4.79 -5.41
C VAL A 52 9.20 -4.50 -4.58
N VAL A 53 9.09 -3.55 -3.63
CA VAL A 53 10.19 -3.25 -2.72
C VAL A 53 10.14 -4.18 -1.52
N THR A 54 11.25 -4.87 -1.26
CA THR A 54 11.42 -5.82 -0.16
C THR A 54 12.78 -5.65 0.52
N ASN A 55 12.93 -6.23 1.70
CA ASN A 55 14.19 -6.21 2.46
C ASN A 55 15.17 -7.31 2.01
N ASP A 56 16.42 -7.23 2.45
CA ASP A 56 17.49 -8.16 2.06
C ASP A 56 17.16 -9.61 2.44
N LYS A 57 16.53 -9.82 3.60
CA LYS A 57 16.16 -11.14 4.09
C LYS A 57 15.25 -11.93 3.14
N PHE A 58 14.29 -11.25 2.51
CA PHE A 58 13.25 -11.90 1.71
C PHE A 58 13.40 -11.68 0.20
N THR A 59 14.43 -10.98 -0.25
CA THR A 59 14.66 -10.70 -1.68
C THR A 59 14.69 -11.98 -2.51
N SER A 60 15.40 -13.02 -2.05
CA SER A 60 15.49 -14.29 -2.76
C SER A 60 14.16 -15.04 -2.84
N ASP A 61 13.29 -14.89 -1.82
CA ASP A 61 11.96 -15.50 -1.81
C ASP A 61 11.04 -14.82 -2.82
N PHE A 62 11.06 -13.48 -2.85
CA PHE A 62 10.32 -12.72 -3.84
C PHE A 62 10.82 -13.00 -5.27
N GLN A 63 12.14 -13.12 -5.47
CA GLN A 63 12.67 -13.45 -6.79
C GLN A 63 12.20 -14.83 -7.24
N ARG A 64 12.33 -15.86 -6.39
CA ARG A 64 11.83 -17.22 -6.70
C ARG A 64 10.34 -17.24 -7.00
N TRP A 65 9.55 -16.49 -6.20
CA TRP A 65 8.12 -16.36 -6.47
C TRP A 65 7.88 -15.68 -7.83
N ALA A 66 8.57 -14.58 -8.12
CA ALA A 66 8.43 -13.83 -9.36
C ALA A 66 8.79 -14.67 -10.61
N ASP A 67 9.85 -15.49 -10.52
CA ASP A 67 10.28 -16.38 -11.61
C ASP A 67 9.23 -17.46 -11.97
N HIS A 68 8.35 -17.80 -11.00
CA HIS A 68 7.27 -18.78 -11.19
C HIS A 68 5.91 -18.12 -11.42
N TYR A 69 5.79 -16.83 -11.10
CA TYR A 69 4.55 -16.08 -11.27
C TYR A 69 4.38 -15.66 -12.73
N GLN A 70 3.52 -16.39 -13.45
CA GLN A 70 3.14 -16.00 -14.81
C GLN A 70 2.08 -14.91 -14.74
N PHE A 71 2.50 -13.68 -15.00
CA PHE A 71 1.59 -12.57 -15.11
C PHE A 71 0.61 -12.83 -16.27
N ARG A 72 -0.70 -12.79 -15.99
CA ARG A 72 -1.73 -13.07 -16.99
C ARG A 72 -1.81 -12.01 -18.11
N GLN A 73 -1.16 -10.88 -17.91
CA GLN A 73 -1.06 -9.80 -18.89
C GLN A 73 0.39 -9.58 -19.28
N SER A 74 0.76 -10.06 -20.45
CA SER A 74 2.13 -10.05 -21.01
C SER A 74 2.75 -8.66 -21.27
N GLN A 75 2.06 -7.57 -20.92
CA GLN A 75 2.51 -6.20 -21.19
C GLN A 75 3.09 -5.49 -19.95
N LEU A 76 3.00 -6.06 -18.75
CA LEU A 76 3.51 -5.44 -17.53
C LEU A 76 4.93 -5.91 -17.22
N THR A 77 5.83 -4.96 -16.99
CA THR A 77 7.16 -5.25 -16.43
C THR A 77 7.05 -5.39 -14.93
N PHE A 78 7.74 -6.38 -14.37
CA PHE A 78 7.76 -6.68 -12.95
C PHE A 78 9.20 -6.68 -12.44
N LYS A 79 9.48 -5.95 -11.36
CA LYS A 79 10.82 -5.84 -10.79
C LYS A 79 10.79 -6.00 -9.27
N ILE A 80 11.67 -6.85 -8.74
CA ILE A 80 11.93 -6.98 -7.29
C ILE A 80 13.07 -6.02 -6.93
N ILE A 81 12.82 -5.17 -5.94
CA ILE A 81 13.76 -4.16 -5.47
C ILE A 81 14.15 -4.48 -4.02
N ASN A 82 15.42 -4.81 -3.79
CA ASN A 82 15.98 -4.96 -2.46
C ASN A 82 16.33 -3.58 -1.89
N ASP A 83 15.73 -3.20 -0.75
CA ASP A 83 16.01 -1.94 -0.04
C ASP A 83 17.35 -1.96 0.73
N GLY A 84 17.95 -3.16 0.87
CA GLY A 84 19.22 -3.40 1.57
C GLY A 84 19.10 -3.53 3.08
N SER A 85 17.92 -3.33 3.69
CA SER A 85 17.75 -3.50 5.14
C SER A 85 17.80 -4.99 5.53
N LYS A 86 18.49 -5.28 6.66
CA LYS A 86 18.77 -6.64 7.13
C LYS A 86 17.99 -7.02 8.38
N SER A 87 17.39 -6.04 9.05
CA SER A 87 16.61 -6.21 10.27
C SER A 87 15.54 -5.14 10.42
N ASP A 88 14.62 -5.31 11.36
CA ASP A 88 13.62 -4.28 11.69
C ASP A 88 14.24 -2.98 12.24
N ALA A 89 15.49 -3.05 12.72
CA ALA A 89 16.19 -1.89 13.30
C ALA A 89 16.80 -0.96 12.24
N ASP A 90 17.16 -1.48 11.06
CA ASP A 90 17.77 -0.72 9.96
C ASP A 90 16.84 -0.53 8.75
N LYS A 91 15.56 -0.87 8.90
CA LYS A 91 14.55 -0.67 7.84
C LYS A 91 14.44 0.80 7.43
N LEU A 92 14.26 1.04 6.14
CA LEU A 92 14.06 2.40 5.61
C LEU A 92 12.70 2.98 6.03
N GLY A 93 11.70 2.12 6.30
CA GLY A 93 10.32 2.50 6.50
C GLY A 93 9.58 2.73 5.18
N ALA A 94 8.25 2.68 5.21
CA ALA A 94 7.46 2.67 3.98
C ALA A 94 7.68 3.91 3.08
N ILE A 95 7.84 5.11 3.66
CA ILE A 95 8.13 6.33 2.90
C ILE A 95 9.58 6.32 2.42
N GLY A 96 10.51 5.78 3.24
CA GLY A 96 11.90 5.54 2.83
C GLY A 96 12.00 4.59 1.65
N ASP A 97 11.24 3.50 1.67
CA ASP A 97 11.15 2.52 0.58
C ASP A 97 10.61 3.14 -0.72
N ILE A 98 9.56 3.97 -0.60
CA ILE A 98 9.03 4.72 -1.75
C ILE A 98 10.12 5.62 -2.35
N ASN A 99 10.81 6.42 -1.52
CA ASN A 99 11.87 7.32 -1.98
C ASN A 99 13.06 6.54 -2.57
N PHE A 100 13.41 5.40 -1.99
CA PHE A 100 14.47 4.54 -2.48
C PHE A 100 14.17 4.04 -3.89
N VAL A 101 12.94 3.55 -4.14
CA VAL A 101 12.51 3.10 -5.47
C VAL A 101 12.46 4.26 -6.46
N ILE A 102 11.91 5.42 -6.08
CA ILE A 102 11.87 6.63 -6.92
C ILE A 102 13.27 7.00 -7.38
N THR A 103 14.24 7.05 -6.47
CA THR A 103 15.61 7.45 -6.75
C THR A 103 16.35 6.42 -7.59
N ARG A 104 16.25 5.14 -7.21
CA ARG A 104 16.96 4.04 -7.87
C ARG A 104 16.50 3.79 -9.30
N GLU A 105 15.20 3.89 -9.54
CA GLU A 105 14.58 3.58 -10.84
C GLU A 105 14.28 4.84 -11.68
N ASN A 106 14.71 6.02 -11.20
CA ASN A 106 14.52 7.33 -11.87
C ASN A 106 13.05 7.64 -12.16
N LEU A 107 12.18 7.51 -11.15
CA LEU A 107 10.72 7.67 -11.32
C LEU A 107 10.21 9.09 -10.99
N SER A 108 11.07 10.09 -10.86
CA SER A 108 10.69 11.48 -10.53
C SER A 108 9.70 12.11 -11.52
N GLU A 109 9.74 11.66 -12.78
CA GLU A 109 8.89 12.16 -13.87
C GLU A 109 7.71 11.20 -14.19
N SER A 110 7.34 10.33 -13.25
CA SER A 110 6.28 9.33 -13.47
C SER A 110 5.27 9.35 -12.34
N ASP A 111 3.99 9.46 -12.68
CA ASP A 111 2.93 9.22 -11.69
C ASP A 111 3.09 7.86 -11.04
N LEU A 112 2.81 7.77 -9.74
CA LEU A 112 2.95 6.54 -8.97
C LEU A 112 1.64 6.10 -8.33
N LEU A 113 1.35 4.81 -8.48
CA LEU A 113 0.37 4.07 -7.70
C LEU A 113 1.10 3.26 -6.63
N ILE A 114 0.80 3.50 -5.35
CA ILE A 114 1.49 2.85 -4.24
C ILE A 114 0.48 2.04 -3.44
N VAL A 115 0.78 0.78 -3.20
CA VAL A 115 -0.09 -0.13 -2.44
C VAL A 115 0.73 -0.99 -1.47
N ALA A 116 0.18 -1.24 -0.28
CA ALA A 116 0.78 -2.19 0.64
C ALA A 116 0.51 -3.64 0.18
N GLY A 117 1.53 -4.48 0.17
CA GLY A 117 1.45 -5.87 -0.29
C GLY A 117 0.64 -6.81 0.61
N ASP A 118 0.13 -6.30 1.72
CA ASP A 118 -0.68 -7.00 2.73
C ASP A 118 -2.11 -6.46 2.84
N ASN A 119 -2.50 -5.54 1.96
CA ASN A 119 -3.84 -4.99 1.91
C ASN A 119 -4.67 -5.70 0.83
N LEU A 120 -5.74 -6.36 1.25
CA LEU A 120 -6.60 -7.14 0.37
C LEU A 120 -7.95 -6.43 0.14
N PHE A 121 -8.39 -6.43 -1.10
CA PHE A 121 -9.64 -5.81 -1.53
C PHE A 121 -10.54 -6.85 -2.19
N SER A 122 -11.80 -6.92 -1.77
CA SER A 122 -12.76 -7.90 -2.30
C SER A 122 -13.36 -7.53 -3.66
N GLN A 123 -13.03 -6.35 -4.18
CA GLN A 123 -13.53 -5.85 -5.46
C GLN A 123 -12.46 -5.10 -6.23
N SER A 124 -12.70 -4.91 -7.53
CA SER A 124 -11.80 -4.17 -8.42
C SER A 124 -11.56 -2.73 -7.95
N LEU A 125 -10.32 -2.30 -8.06
CA LEU A 125 -9.87 -0.94 -7.77
C LEU A 125 -9.82 -0.04 -9.02
N ALA A 126 -10.34 -0.48 -10.18
CA ALA A 126 -10.28 0.27 -11.43
C ALA A 126 -10.84 1.69 -11.29
N GLY A 127 -11.96 1.87 -10.60
CA GLY A 127 -12.55 3.18 -10.33
C GLY A 127 -11.66 4.12 -9.51
N PHE A 128 -10.80 3.56 -8.65
CA PHE A 128 -9.81 4.36 -7.91
C PHE A 128 -8.83 5.04 -8.87
N VAL A 129 -8.25 4.30 -9.81
CA VAL A 129 -7.24 4.85 -10.73
C VAL A 129 -7.86 5.87 -11.71
N GLU A 130 -9.06 5.60 -12.22
CA GLU A 130 -9.77 6.55 -13.09
C GLU A 130 -10.06 7.89 -12.38
N TYR A 131 -10.42 7.82 -11.10
CA TYR A 131 -10.62 9.00 -10.28
C TYR A 131 -9.31 9.71 -9.98
N ALA A 132 -8.30 8.96 -9.53
CA ALA A 132 -7.03 9.45 -9.04
C ALA A 132 -6.23 10.21 -10.11
N LYS A 133 -6.24 9.74 -11.36
CA LYS A 133 -5.58 10.41 -12.52
C LYS A 133 -6.08 11.84 -12.79
N LYS A 134 -7.18 12.27 -12.17
CA LYS A 134 -7.74 13.63 -12.28
C LYS A 134 -7.29 14.54 -11.13
N THR A 135 -6.38 14.06 -10.29
CA THR A 135 -5.93 14.75 -9.06
C THR A 135 -4.41 14.74 -8.98
N GLU A 136 -3.82 15.59 -8.14
CA GLU A 136 -2.40 15.53 -7.85
C GLU A 136 -2.07 14.45 -6.81
N ALA A 137 -2.96 14.27 -5.81
CA ALA A 137 -2.84 13.25 -4.79
C ALA A 137 -4.21 12.67 -4.43
N THR A 138 -4.29 11.35 -4.39
CA THR A 138 -5.47 10.63 -3.90
C THR A 138 -5.05 9.53 -2.94
N VAL A 139 -5.76 9.39 -1.82
CA VAL A 139 -5.67 8.24 -0.91
C VAL A 139 -6.99 7.49 -0.92
N ALA A 140 -6.93 6.16 -0.92
CA ALA A 140 -8.11 5.37 -0.71
C ALA A 140 -8.58 5.50 0.75
N ALA A 141 -9.89 5.65 0.93
CA ALA A 141 -10.55 5.73 2.21
C ALA A 141 -11.49 4.53 2.41
N TYR A 142 -11.60 4.06 3.63
CA TYR A 142 -12.52 2.99 4.01
C TYR A 142 -13.28 3.37 5.27
N ASP A 143 -14.61 3.20 5.26
CA ASP A 143 -15.42 3.37 6.46
C ASP A 143 -15.36 2.10 7.31
N VAL A 144 -14.64 2.18 8.42
CA VAL A 144 -14.48 1.07 9.37
C VAL A 144 -15.77 0.85 10.18
N GLY A 145 -16.62 1.89 10.29
CA GLY A 145 -17.88 1.86 11.02
C GLY A 145 -17.74 1.73 12.55
N ASP A 146 -16.53 1.88 13.11
CA ASP A 146 -16.24 1.62 14.51
C ASP A 146 -15.10 2.53 15.00
N LEU A 147 -15.39 3.40 15.98
CA LEU A 147 -14.43 4.36 16.54
C LEU A 147 -13.28 3.71 17.34
N GLU A 148 -13.45 2.51 17.88
CA GLU A 148 -12.36 1.82 18.55
C GLU A 148 -11.42 1.13 17.56
N LYS A 149 -11.95 0.56 16.49
CA LYS A 149 -11.14 -0.06 15.44
C LYS A 149 -10.32 0.96 14.65
N ILE A 150 -10.87 2.16 14.41
CA ILE A 150 -10.21 3.21 13.64
C ILE A 150 -8.91 3.71 14.30
N LYS A 151 -8.74 3.57 15.61
CA LYS A 151 -7.52 3.92 16.35
C LYS A 151 -6.25 3.21 15.86
N ARG A 152 -6.41 2.18 15.03
CA ARG A 152 -5.29 1.41 14.45
C ARG A 152 -4.79 1.99 13.13
N TYR A 153 -5.51 2.94 12.55
CA TYR A 153 -5.33 3.46 11.19
C TYR A 153 -5.14 4.96 11.17
N GLY A 154 -4.79 5.52 10.03
CA GLY A 154 -4.86 6.94 9.79
C GLY A 154 -6.33 7.39 9.72
N ASN A 155 -6.77 8.18 10.69
CA ASN A 155 -8.13 8.71 10.74
C ASN A 155 -8.23 10.01 9.96
N ILE A 156 -9.25 10.13 9.11
CA ILE A 156 -9.45 11.31 8.26
C ILE A 156 -10.85 11.88 8.42
N THR A 157 -10.96 13.20 8.24
CA THR A 157 -12.21 13.89 7.91
C THR A 157 -12.05 14.55 6.55
N VAL A 158 -13.14 14.65 5.80
CA VAL A 158 -13.18 15.21 4.45
C VAL A 158 -14.28 16.23 4.31
N ASP A 159 -14.12 17.16 3.36
CA ASP A 159 -15.18 18.08 2.95
C ASP A 159 -16.16 17.43 1.95
N SER A 160 -17.12 18.23 1.46
CA SER A 160 -18.12 17.81 0.47
C SER A 160 -17.52 17.35 -0.86
N ASP A 161 -16.30 17.81 -1.18
CA ASP A 161 -15.59 17.49 -2.41
C ASP A 161 -14.63 16.32 -2.24
N GLY A 162 -14.59 15.69 -1.05
CA GLY A 162 -13.73 14.58 -0.70
C GLY A 162 -12.26 14.97 -0.49
N VAL A 163 -11.97 16.25 -0.21
CA VAL A 163 -10.63 16.71 0.18
C VAL A 163 -10.44 16.46 1.67
N ILE A 164 -9.25 15.94 2.05
CA ILE A 164 -8.90 15.76 3.45
C ILE A 164 -8.80 17.12 4.15
N THR A 165 -9.59 17.30 5.20
CA THR A 165 -9.58 18.49 6.07
C THR A 165 -8.85 18.23 7.39
N ARG A 166 -8.72 16.97 7.79
CA ARG A 166 -7.95 16.54 8.96
C ARG A 166 -7.41 15.13 8.71
N PHE A 167 -6.17 14.92 9.13
CA PHE A 167 -5.52 13.60 9.17
C PHE A 167 -4.82 13.42 10.52
N GLU A 168 -5.00 12.28 11.15
CA GLU A 168 -4.28 11.90 12.37
C GLU A 168 -3.93 10.41 12.32
N GLU A 169 -2.63 10.11 12.38
CA GLU A 169 -2.15 8.72 12.37
C GLU A 169 -2.35 8.08 13.74
N LYS A 170 -3.15 7.02 13.80
CA LYS A 170 -3.49 6.25 15.01
C LYS A 170 -3.93 7.11 16.20
N PRO A 171 -5.02 7.87 16.05
CA PRO A 171 -5.47 8.80 17.09
C PRO A 171 -5.99 8.08 18.33
N GLU A 172 -5.79 8.68 19.50
CA GLU A 172 -6.46 8.26 20.73
C GLU A 172 -7.95 8.58 20.71
N LYS A 173 -8.32 9.72 20.10
CA LYS A 173 -9.69 10.23 20.03
C LYS A 173 -10.08 10.50 18.56
N PRO A 174 -10.44 9.47 17.81
CA PRO A 174 -10.80 9.64 16.40
C PRO A 174 -12.04 10.50 16.22
N GLN A 175 -12.08 11.28 15.13
CA GLN A 175 -13.17 12.21 14.83
C GLN A 175 -14.15 11.66 13.79
N SER A 176 -13.83 10.52 13.17
CA SER A 176 -14.66 9.85 12.18
C SER A 176 -14.39 8.35 12.19
N THR A 177 -15.18 7.60 11.45
CA THR A 177 -14.93 6.17 11.18
C THR A 177 -14.17 5.93 9.88
N LEU A 178 -13.75 7.01 9.17
CA LEU A 178 -13.02 6.90 7.92
C LEU A 178 -11.52 6.67 8.17
N ALA A 179 -11.00 5.58 7.61
CA ALA A 179 -9.58 5.27 7.56
C ALA A 179 -8.98 5.68 6.22
N ALA A 180 -7.84 6.36 6.24
CA ALA A 180 -6.93 6.38 5.10
C ALA A 180 -6.21 5.03 5.05
N ILE A 181 -6.30 4.34 3.92
CA ILE A 181 -5.74 3.00 3.76
C ILE A 181 -4.59 3.01 2.76
N ALA A 182 -3.73 1.99 2.83
CA ALA A 182 -2.45 1.97 2.10
C ALA A 182 -2.62 1.67 0.60
N LEU A 183 -3.36 2.54 -0.07
CA LEU A 183 -3.48 2.66 -1.51
C LEU A 183 -3.47 4.15 -1.86
N TYR A 184 -2.42 4.60 -2.53
CA TYR A 184 -2.16 6.01 -2.84
C TYR A 184 -1.88 6.19 -4.31
N TYR A 185 -2.29 7.34 -4.85
CA TYR A 185 -1.83 7.87 -6.12
C TYR A 185 -1.16 9.21 -5.89
N TYR A 186 0.01 9.39 -6.47
CA TYR A 186 0.75 10.63 -6.46
C TYR A 186 1.18 10.99 -7.88
N SER A 187 0.87 12.22 -8.30
CA SER A 187 1.36 12.80 -9.56
C SER A 187 2.85 13.16 -9.44
N THR A 188 3.48 13.47 -10.55
CA THR A 188 4.88 13.92 -10.62
C THR A 188 5.16 15.11 -9.70
N GLU A 189 4.21 16.05 -9.55
CA GLU A 189 4.35 17.21 -8.67
C GLU A 189 4.41 16.84 -7.18
N VAL A 190 3.75 15.74 -6.80
CA VAL A 190 3.73 15.26 -5.42
C VAL A 190 4.91 14.36 -5.10
N ILE A 191 5.41 13.61 -6.10
CA ILE A 191 6.54 12.68 -5.92
C ILE A 191 7.80 13.40 -5.43
N SER A 192 8.10 14.59 -5.98
CA SER A 192 9.24 15.41 -5.54
C SER A 192 9.15 15.79 -4.05
N LEU A 193 7.95 15.87 -3.49
CA LEU A 193 7.71 16.20 -2.09
C LEU A 193 8.04 15.06 -1.14
N VAL A 194 8.14 13.81 -1.60
CA VAL A 194 8.57 12.66 -0.77
C VAL A 194 10.00 12.88 -0.28
N THR A 195 10.90 13.28 -1.17
CA THR A 195 12.28 13.61 -0.79
C THR A 195 12.34 14.81 0.17
N THR A 196 11.52 15.86 -0.09
CA THR A 196 11.42 17.03 0.79
C THR A 196 10.93 16.65 2.19
N TYR A 197 9.95 15.75 2.28
CA TYR A 197 9.42 15.23 3.55
C TYR A 197 10.53 14.55 4.37
N LEU A 198 11.31 13.65 3.74
CA LEU A 198 12.39 12.92 4.40
C LEU A 198 13.57 13.84 4.77
N ALA A 199 13.95 14.76 3.89
CA ALA A 199 15.02 15.73 4.14
C ALA A 199 14.71 16.66 5.32
N ALA A 200 13.44 16.91 5.62
CA ALA A 200 12.99 17.67 6.78
C ALA A 200 13.04 16.86 8.11
N GLY A 201 13.55 15.61 8.10
CA GLY A 201 13.68 14.75 9.28
C GLY A 201 12.36 14.13 9.75
N ASN A 202 11.34 14.10 8.90
CA ASN A 202 10.05 13.47 9.25
C ASN A 202 10.17 11.94 9.29
N ASN A 203 9.26 11.32 10.06
CA ASN A 203 9.26 9.87 10.28
C ASN A 203 8.96 9.08 8.99
N PRO A 204 9.85 8.17 8.53
CA PRO A 204 9.71 7.44 7.28
C PRO A 204 8.80 6.20 7.37
N ASP A 205 8.39 5.76 8.57
CA ASP A 205 7.89 4.39 8.80
C ASP A 205 6.48 4.14 8.25
N GLN A 206 5.50 5.02 8.56
CA GLN A 206 4.12 4.81 8.16
C GLN A 206 3.76 5.69 6.95
N PRO A 207 3.24 5.12 5.84
CA PRO A 207 2.95 5.90 4.63
C PRO A 207 1.88 6.98 4.86
N GLY A 208 0.95 6.78 5.79
CA GLY A 208 -0.04 7.76 6.20
C GLY A 208 0.55 9.05 6.75
N ARG A 209 1.76 9.01 7.33
CA ARG A 209 2.45 10.22 7.82
C ARG A 209 2.84 11.20 6.70
N PHE A 210 3.15 10.68 5.53
CA PHE A 210 3.35 11.55 4.36
C PHE A 210 2.04 12.24 3.96
N VAL A 211 0.91 11.53 3.97
CA VAL A 211 -0.41 12.13 3.73
C VAL A 211 -0.74 13.18 4.78
N GLN A 212 -0.48 12.89 6.07
CA GLN A 212 -0.67 13.83 7.19
C GLN A 212 0.15 15.11 7.04
N TRP A 213 1.35 15.03 6.47
CA TRP A 213 2.18 16.19 6.17
C TRP A 213 1.72 16.91 4.89
N LEU A 214 1.29 16.15 3.88
CA LEU A 214 0.95 16.64 2.56
C LEU A 214 -0.35 17.46 2.55
N TYR A 215 -1.42 17.00 3.24
CA TYR A 215 -2.74 17.60 3.16
C TYR A 215 -2.76 19.08 3.64
N THR A 216 -1.80 19.51 4.46
CA THR A 216 -1.65 20.91 4.89
C THR A 216 -0.94 21.79 3.85
N ARG A 217 -0.44 21.22 2.75
CA ARG A 217 0.38 21.87 1.71
C ARG A 217 -0.25 21.80 0.33
N LYS A 218 -0.92 20.68 0.05
CA LYS A 218 -1.62 20.42 -1.22
C LYS A 218 -2.95 19.71 -0.94
N PRO A 219 -3.97 19.94 -1.75
CA PRO A 219 -5.21 19.17 -1.65
C PRO A 219 -4.93 17.67 -1.86
N VAL A 220 -5.35 16.85 -0.89
CA VAL A 220 -5.34 15.41 -1.02
C VAL A 220 -6.78 14.92 -1.11
N LYS A 221 -7.14 14.35 -2.24
CA LYS A 221 -8.47 13.79 -2.48
C LYS A 221 -8.60 12.40 -1.86
N THR A 222 -9.83 12.00 -1.59
CA THR A 222 -10.13 10.64 -1.12
C THR A 222 -11.03 9.91 -2.10
N PHE A 223 -10.83 8.60 -2.18
CA PHE A 223 -11.72 7.70 -2.91
C PHE A 223 -12.24 6.64 -1.95
N LEU A 224 -13.55 6.61 -1.72
CA LEU A 224 -14.16 5.65 -0.80
C LEU A 224 -14.24 4.27 -1.45
N ILE A 225 -13.51 3.32 -0.88
CA ILE A 225 -13.53 1.91 -1.27
C ILE A 225 -14.85 1.28 -0.81
N LYS A 226 -15.57 0.69 -1.75
CA LYS A 226 -16.74 -0.14 -1.50
C LYS A 226 -16.32 -1.60 -1.34
N GLY A 227 -17.15 -2.42 -0.69
CA GLY A 227 -16.84 -3.84 -0.43
C GLY A 227 -15.97 -4.04 0.79
N LYS A 228 -15.20 -5.15 0.84
CA LYS A 228 -14.33 -5.47 1.97
C LYS A 228 -12.89 -5.04 1.69
N TRP A 229 -12.31 -4.35 2.67
CA TRP A 229 -10.89 -4.14 2.79
C TRP A 229 -10.38 -4.86 4.04
N LEU A 230 -9.24 -5.53 3.93
CA LEU A 230 -8.61 -6.28 5.00
C LEU A 230 -7.12 -5.94 5.05
N ASP A 231 -6.70 -5.40 6.19
CA ASP A 231 -5.29 -5.22 6.57
C ASP A 231 -4.84 -6.41 7.40
N ILE A 232 -3.92 -7.20 6.85
CA ILE A 232 -3.46 -8.44 7.51
C ILE A 232 -2.38 -8.11 8.54
N GLY A 233 -2.79 -7.85 9.76
CA GLY A 233 -1.90 -7.47 10.87
C GLY A 233 -1.70 -8.55 11.95
N SER A 234 -2.49 -9.63 11.93
CA SER A 234 -2.48 -10.72 12.92
C SER A 234 -2.93 -12.05 12.30
N LYS A 235 -2.78 -13.15 13.07
CA LYS A 235 -3.28 -14.48 12.65
C LYS A 235 -4.79 -14.46 12.44
N GLU A 236 -5.52 -13.79 13.31
CA GLU A 236 -6.99 -13.70 13.25
C GLU A 236 -7.44 -13.00 11.96
N THR A 237 -6.77 -11.89 11.59
CA THR A 237 -7.09 -11.18 10.33
C THR A 237 -6.69 -11.99 9.11
N LEU A 238 -5.62 -12.80 9.19
CA LEU A 238 -5.22 -13.73 8.12
C LEU A 238 -6.27 -14.83 7.92
N GLU A 239 -6.76 -15.44 9.01
CA GLU A 239 -7.81 -16.46 8.97
C GLU A 239 -9.15 -15.90 8.46
N GLU A 240 -9.50 -14.69 8.87
CA GLU A 240 -10.69 -13.98 8.39
C GLU A 240 -10.59 -13.74 6.87
N ALA A 241 -9.44 -13.25 6.42
CA ALA A 241 -9.17 -13.04 5.00
C ALA A 241 -9.30 -14.36 4.21
N ASP A 242 -8.72 -15.45 4.71
CA ASP A 242 -8.79 -16.76 4.05
C ASP A 242 -10.25 -17.20 3.86
N LYS A 243 -11.09 -17.07 4.91
CA LYS A 243 -12.52 -17.40 4.85
C LYS A 243 -13.31 -16.56 3.84
N ILE A 244 -13.03 -15.24 3.81
CA ILE A 244 -13.73 -14.30 2.91
C ILE A 244 -13.31 -14.57 1.46
N PHE A 245 -12.01 -14.67 1.19
CA PHE A 245 -11.48 -14.81 -0.17
C PHE A 245 -11.75 -16.20 -0.77
N ARG A 246 -11.86 -17.27 0.03
CA ARG A 246 -12.35 -18.57 -0.45
C ARG A 246 -13.76 -18.47 -1.02
N LYS A 247 -14.66 -17.71 -0.37
CA LYS A 247 -16.02 -17.50 -0.86
C LYS A 247 -16.08 -16.66 -2.13
N LEU A 248 -15.12 -15.76 -2.35
CA LEU A 248 -15.01 -14.93 -3.55
C LEU A 248 -14.43 -15.71 -4.73
N ALA A 249 -13.47 -16.62 -4.48
CA ALA A 249 -12.82 -17.42 -5.51
C ALA A 249 -13.73 -18.51 -6.13
N VAL A 250 -14.86 -18.83 -5.49
CA VAL A 250 -15.85 -19.83 -5.95
C VAL A 250 -16.94 -19.20 -6.85
N LYS A 251 -16.96 -17.88 -6.96
CA LYS A 251 -17.89 -17.16 -7.87
C LYS A 251 -17.19 -16.81 -9.17
#